data_b3dab8038c1d2db2d07424ab2f07d6ad
#
_entry.id   b3dab8038c1d2db2d07424ab2f07d6ad
#
_cell.length_a   1.000
_cell.length_b   1.000
_cell.length_c   1.000
_cell.angle_alpha   90.00
_cell.angle_beta   90.00
_cell.angle_gamma   90.00
#
_symmetry.space_group_name_H-M   'P 1'
#
loop_
_entity.id
_entity.type
_entity.pdbx_description
1 polymer ?
#
loop_
_entity_poly.entity_id
_entity_poly.type
_entity_poly.pdbx_seq_one_letter_code
_entity_poly.pdbx_strand_id
1 'polypeptide(L)'
;MHLGITAAAAGLAAWIACGPFESNAADSAYSLFAPTNLVAWCIVPFDAKKRGPEERAAMLEHLGFSQFAYDYRAEHIPGFDAEMEALKRHHIRLLAWWFPTDFNDEARLILDVLKRHHLTGVQLWVMGAGGATTNAGDQKARVASEADRIERIARPALPLGSPVALYNHGGWFGEPENQLEIIALLQSRGVTNVGIVYNLHHGHDQVKRFPELLARMKPHLLAINLNGMTPGGDKTGKLILPLGQGELDLELLRDIRASGWHGPIGLLNHTDEDAESRLRENLRGLEQLVQQLDNPAPASEIKPLPSR
;
A
#
# COMPACT_ATOMS: atom_id res chain seq x y z
N MET A 1 -18.55 52.01 -62.97
CA MET A 1 -19.90 51.57 -62.58
C MET A 1 -19.86 50.03 -62.50
N HIS A 2 -19.63 49.45 -61.35
CA HIS A 2 -19.95 48.06 -61.05
C HIS A 2 -20.00 47.91 -59.54
N LEU A 3 -21.19 47.70 -58.99
CA LEU A 3 -21.46 47.40 -57.61
C LEU A 3 -21.03 45.97 -57.29
N GLY A 4 -20.20 45.78 -56.24
CA GLY A 4 -19.91 44.49 -55.66
C GLY A 4 -20.69 44.32 -54.35
N ILE A 5 -21.53 43.29 -54.29
CA ILE A 5 -22.32 42.90 -53.13
C ILE A 5 -21.47 41.96 -52.29
N THR A 6 -21.15 42.37 -51.05
CA THR A 6 -20.52 41.50 -50.03
C THR A 6 -21.60 40.82 -49.20
N ALA A 7 -21.67 39.47 -49.29
CA ALA A 7 -22.49 38.63 -48.42
C ALA A 7 -21.76 38.33 -47.13
N ALA A 8 -22.36 38.67 -45.98
CA ALA A 8 -21.90 38.32 -44.66
C ALA A 8 -22.43 36.92 -44.28
N ALA A 9 -21.54 35.97 -44.05
CA ALA A 9 -21.90 34.68 -43.52
C ALA A 9 -21.85 34.73 -41.97
N ALA A 10 -23.01 34.57 -41.34
CA ALA A 10 -23.14 34.42 -39.90
C ALA A 10 -22.89 32.95 -39.52
N GLY A 11 -21.73 32.68 -38.87
CA GLY A 11 -21.43 31.35 -38.32
C GLY A 11 -22.11 31.18 -36.95
N LEU A 12 -23.04 30.23 -36.82
CA LEU A 12 -23.56 29.77 -35.54
C LEU A 12 -22.51 28.87 -34.88
N ALA A 13 -21.91 29.35 -33.80
CA ALA A 13 -21.10 28.51 -32.91
C ALA A 13 -22.02 27.76 -31.94
N ALA A 14 -22.19 26.46 -32.16
CA ALA A 14 -22.87 25.60 -31.22
C ALA A 14 -21.92 25.30 -30.03
N TRP A 15 -22.26 25.83 -28.86
CA TRP A 15 -21.62 25.49 -27.59
C TRP A 15 -22.14 24.10 -27.15
N ILE A 16 -21.32 23.06 -27.29
CA ILE A 16 -21.57 21.79 -26.64
C ILE A 16 -21.20 21.99 -25.16
N ALA A 17 -22.22 22.11 -24.32
CA ALA A 17 -22.04 22.09 -22.87
C ALA A 17 -21.62 20.66 -22.47
N CYS A 18 -20.32 20.47 -22.22
CA CYS A 18 -19.82 19.28 -21.54
C CYS A 18 -20.28 19.38 -20.07
N GLY A 19 -21.34 18.67 -19.70
CA GLY A 19 -21.75 18.52 -18.32
C GLY A 19 -20.63 17.85 -17.50
N PRO A 20 -20.56 18.11 -16.18
CA PRO A 20 -19.59 17.44 -15.35
C PRO A 20 -19.81 15.92 -15.42
N PHE A 21 -18.77 15.17 -15.76
CA PHE A 21 -18.75 13.73 -15.57
C PHE A 21 -18.85 13.47 -14.06
N GLU A 22 -20.03 13.15 -13.56
CA GLU A 22 -20.18 12.49 -12.29
C GLU A 22 -19.58 11.08 -12.44
N SER A 23 -18.33 10.91 -12.01
CA SER A 23 -17.76 9.57 -11.85
C SER A 23 -18.58 8.86 -10.79
N ASN A 24 -19.33 7.84 -11.18
CA ASN A 24 -20.14 7.05 -10.26
C ASN A 24 -19.23 6.47 -9.17
N ALA A 25 -19.54 6.72 -7.91
CA ALA A 25 -18.83 6.17 -6.76
C ALA A 25 -18.77 4.62 -6.77
N ALA A 26 -19.69 3.96 -7.48
CA ALA A 26 -19.70 2.53 -7.74
C ALA A 26 -18.53 2.08 -8.63
N ASP A 27 -18.20 2.81 -9.69
CA ASP A 27 -17.06 2.46 -10.58
C ASP A 27 -15.71 2.58 -9.84
N SER A 28 -15.59 3.48 -8.86
CA SER A 28 -14.38 3.64 -8.08
C SER A 28 -14.15 2.53 -7.04
N ALA A 29 -15.22 1.92 -6.50
CA ALA A 29 -15.13 0.83 -5.52
C ALA A 29 -14.65 -0.48 -6.16
N TYR A 30 -15.15 -0.81 -7.35
CA TYR A 30 -14.67 -1.95 -8.12
C TYR A 30 -13.20 -1.82 -8.51
N SER A 31 -12.70 -0.61 -8.76
CA SER A 31 -11.30 -0.39 -9.11
C SER A 31 -10.34 -0.52 -7.92
N LEU A 32 -10.74 -0.11 -6.71
CA LEU A 32 -9.88 -0.14 -5.52
C LEU A 32 -9.51 -1.57 -5.10
N PHE A 33 -10.47 -2.48 -5.09
CA PHE A 33 -10.27 -3.89 -4.72
C PHE A 33 -10.20 -4.84 -5.92
N ALA A 34 -10.05 -4.30 -7.14
CA ALA A 34 -9.89 -5.12 -8.34
C ALA A 34 -8.57 -5.91 -8.31
N PRO A 35 -8.53 -7.13 -8.87
CA PRO A 35 -7.32 -7.96 -8.91
C PRO A 35 -6.07 -7.21 -9.41
N THR A 36 -6.24 -6.31 -10.39
CA THR A 36 -5.16 -5.48 -10.95
C THR A 36 -4.58 -4.45 -9.97
N ASN A 37 -5.28 -4.14 -8.87
CA ASN A 37 -4.81 -3.26 -7.80
C ASN A 37 -4.29 -4.01 -6.58
N LEU A 38 -4.42 -5.35 -6.55
CA LEU A 38 -3.97 -6.17 -5.44
C LEU A 38 -2.48 -6.51 -5.55
N VAL A 39 -1.82 -6.52 -4.40
CA VAL A 39 -0.39 -6.81 -4.24
C VAL A 39 -0.22 -7.99 -3.30
N ALA A 40 0.48 -9.03 -3.72
CA ALA A 40 0.87 -10.11 -2.79
C ALA A 40 2.03 -9.62 -1.91
N TRP A 41 1.90 -9.80 -0.59
CA TRP A 41 2.87 -9.34 0.41
C TRP A 41 3.17 -10.42 1.46
N CYS A 42 4.42 -10.50 1.93
CA CYS A 42 4.92 -11.47 2.90
C CYS A 42 4.75 -12.93 2.46
N ILE A 43 5.19 -13.26 1.25
CA ILE A 43 5.08 -14.61 0.68
C ILE A 43 6.44 -15.25 0.36
N VAL A 44 7.55 -14.62 0.69
CA VAL A 44 8.89 -15.16 0.39
C VAL A 44 9.41 -15.99 1.57
N PRO A 45 9.71 -15.40 2.74
CA PRO A 45 10.20 -16.19 3.89
C PRO A 45 9.09 -16.98 4.60
N PHE A 46 7.83 -16.58 4.39
CA PHE A 46 6.65 -17.14 5.08
C PHE A 46 5.86 -18.15 4.24
N ASP A 47 6.46 -18.68 3.17
CA ASP A 47 5.87 -19.76 2.38
C ASP A 47 6.36 -21.11 2.90
N ALA A 48 5.46 -21.93 3.45
CA ALA A 48 5.78 -23.29 3.91
C ALA A 48 6.38 -24.17 2.80
N LYS A 49 6.04 -23.91 1.53
CA LYS A 49 6.59 -24.63 0.38
C LYS A 49 7.94 -24.07 -0.09
N LYS A 50 8.39 -22.95 0.44
CA LYS A 50 9.66 -22.30 0.10
C LYS A 50 9.88 -22.18 -1.41
N ARG A 51 8.83 -21.74 -2.13
CA ARG A 51 8.86 -21.60 -3.59
C ARG A 51 10.02 -20.72 -4.02
N GLY A 52 10.77 -21.16 -5.03
CA GLY A 52 11.76 -20.36 -5.71
C GLY A 52 11.13 -19.24 -6.58
N PRO A 53 11.95 -18.39 -7.19
CA PRO A 53 11.47 -17.26 -7.98
C PRO A 53 10.45 -17.63 -9.06
N GLU A 54 10.74 -18.65 -9.86
CA GLU A 54 9.88 -19.11 -10.95
C GLU A 54 8.54 -19.67 -10.46
N GLU A 55 8.60 -20.56 -9.46
CA GLU A 55 7.40 -21.15 -8.87
C GLU A 55 6.51 -20.10 -8.21
N ARG A 56 7.12 -19.09 -7.59
CA ARG A 56 6.42 -17.98 -6.95
C ARG A 56 5.72 -17.11 -7.99
N ALA A 57 6.43 -16.71 -9.05
CA ALA A 57 5.87 -15.90 -10.12
C ALA A 57 4.72 -16.63 -10.84
N ALA A 58 4.89 -17.93 -11.14
CA ALA A 58 3.84 -18.77 -11.72
C ALA A 58 2.61 -18.89 -10.80
N MET A 59 2.82 -19.03 -9.48
CA MET A 59 1.74 -19.04 -8.49
C MET A 59 0.97 -17.72 -8.48
N LEU A 60 1.67 -16.58 -8.51
CA LEU A 60 1.04 -15.26 -8.54
C LEU A 60 0.21 -15.05 -9.81
N GLU A 61 0.76 -15.40 -10.97
CA GLU A 61 0.03 -15.35 -12.24
C GLU A 61 -1.22 -16.23 -12.21
N HIS A 62 -1.09 -17.49 -11.72
CA HIS A 62 -2.22 -18.41 -11.58
C HIS A 62 -3.33 -17.88 -10.65
N LEU A 63 -2.97 -17.13 -9.62
CA LEU A 63 -3.92 -16.49 -8.70
C LEU A 63 -4.48 -15.16 -9.22
N GLY A 64 -4.01 -14.68 -10.37
CA GLY A 64 -4.46 -13.43 -10.98
C GLY A 64 -3.81 -12.16 -10.40
N PHE A 65 -2.73 -12.29 -9.62
CA PHE A 65 -1.96 -11.12 -9.20
C PHE A 65 -1.12 -10.59 -10.34
N SER A 66 -1.12 -9.29 -10.50
CA SER A 66 -0.23 -8.57 -11.42
C SER A 66 0.81 -7.72 -10.69
N GLN A 67 0.78 -7.70 -9.36
CA GLN A 67 1.67 -6.90 -8.53
C GLN A 67 2.17 -7.70 -7.32
N PHE A 68 3.43 -7.44 -6.96
CA PHE A 68 4.14 -8.13 -5.89
C PHE A 68 5.00 -7.16 -5.08
N ALA A 69 5.06 -7.35 -3.77
CA ALA A 69 6.01 -6.71 -2.87
C ALA A 69 6.99 -7.76 -2.34
N TYR A 70 8.28 -7.55 -2.60
CA TYR A 70 9.34 -8.52 -2.33
C TYR A 70 9.92 -8.37 -0.92
N ASP A 71 9.67 -9.35 -0.06
CA ASP A 71 10.04 -9.38 1.36
C ASP A 71 11.18 -10.37 1.67
N TYR A 72 12.23 -10.34 0.92
CA TYR A 72 13.39 -11.23 1.01
C TYR A 72 14.03 -11.36 2.41
N ARG A 73 14.88 -12.35 2.58
CA ARG A 73 15.84 -12.51 3.68
C ARG A 73 17.25 -12.73 3.10
N ALA A 74 18.27 -12.76 3.94
CA ALA A 74 19.67 -12.87 3.51
C ALA A 74 19.93 -14.02 2.53
N GLU A 75 19.30 -15.17 2.74
CA GLU A 75 19.40 -16.34 1.86
C GLU A 75 18.87 -16.12 0.44
N HIS A 76 18.02 -15.10 0.24
CA HIS A 76 17.43 -14.79 -1.07
C HIS A 76 18.30 -13.81 -1.89
N ILE A 77 19.29 -13.15 -1.27
CA ILE A 77 20.14 -12.15 -1.94
C ILE A 77 20.80 -12.69 -3.21
N PRO A 78 21.36 -13.91 -3.23
CA PRO A 78 21.96 -14.46 -4.47
C PRO A 78 20.94 -14.68 -5.61
N GLY A 79 19.66 -14.73 -5.28
CA GLY A 79 18.56 -14.95 -6.22
C GLY A 79 17.87 -13.68 -6.74
N PHE A 80 18.32 -12.46 -6.38
CA PHE A 80 17.64 -11.23 -6.76
C PHE A 80 17.42 -11.09 -8.27
N ASP A 81 18.44 -11.36 -9.08
CA ASP A 81 18.31 -11.30 -10.55
C ASP A 81 17.32 -12.36 -11.06
N ALA A 82 17.35 -13.58 -10.51
CA ALA A 82 16.43 -14.64 -10.90
C ALA A 82 14.96 -14.28 -10.53
N GLU A 83 14.75 -13.61 -9.40
CA GLU A 83 13.43 -13.10 -9.02
C GLU A 83 12.92 -12.07 -10.02
N MET A 84 13.75 -11.07 -10.38
CA MET A 84 13.36 -10.03 -11.34
C MET A 84 13.05 -10.62 -12.72
N GLU A 85 13.85 -11.60 -13.19
CA GLU A 85 13.62 -12.27 -14.46
C GLU A 85 12.35 -13.13 -14.45
N ALA A 86 12.06 -13.82 -13.34
CA ALA A 86 10.82 -14.59 -13.19
C ALA A 86 9.58 -13.66 -13.20
N LEU A 87 9.60 -12.59 -12.41
CA LEU A 87 8.51 -11.61 -12.40
C LEU A 87 8.24 -11.03 -13.79
N LYS A 88 9.32 -10.72 -14.55
CA LYS A 88 9.20 -10.23 -15.92
C LYS A 88 8.54 -11.24 -16.86
N ARG A 89 8.95 -12.52 -16.81
CA ARG A 89 8.37 -13.59 -17.64
C ARG A 89 6.88 -13.78 -17.39
N HIS A 90 6.46 -13.67 -16.13
CA HIS A 90 5.07 -13.85 -15.70
C HIS A 90 4.26 -12.53 -15.67
N HIS A 91 4.82 -11.44 -16.23
CA HIS A 91 4.16 -10.13 -16.28
C HIS A 91 3.72 -9.58 -14.93
N ILE A 92 4.44 -9.93 -13.86
CA ILE A 92 4.21 -9.44 -12.49
C ILE A 92 5.05 -8.18 -12.27
N ARG A 93 4.38 -7.09 -11.93
CA ARG A 93 5.06 -5.84 -11.57
C ARG A 93 5.62 -5.93 -10.16
N LEU A 94 6.90 -5.66 -9.98
CA LEU A 94 7.47 -5.39 -8.67
C LEU A 94 6.98 -4.02 -8.21
N LEU A 95 6.02 -4.00 -7.29
CA LEU A 95 5.51 -2.75 -6.71
C LEU A 95 6.44 -2.22 -5.64
N ALA A 96 6.92 -3.10 -4.77
CA ALA A 96 7.71 -2.70 -3.61
C ALA A 96 8.79 -3.73 -3.28
N TRP A 97 9.79 -3.24 -2.55
CA TRP A 97 10.89 -4.05 -2.03
C TRP A 97 11.08 -3.73 -0.54
N TRP A 98 11.03 -4.75 0.32
CA TRP A 98 11.45 -4.61 1.72
C TRP A 98 12.91 -4.16 1.77
N PHE A 99 13.18 -3.01 2.36
CA PHE A 99 14.45 -2.33 2.18
C PHE A 99 15.20 -2.23 3.51
N PRO A 100 16.55 -2.30 3.51
CA PRO A 100 17.35 -2.12 4.72
C PRO A 100 17.02 -0.82 5.46
N THR A 101 17.13 -0.85 6.79
CA THR A 101 16.86 0.32 7.63
C THR A 101 17.83 1.47 7.42
N ASP A 102 19.05 1.16 6.95
CA ASP A 102 20.11 2.12 6.65
C ASP A 102 20.63 1.95 5.22
N PHE A 103 21.25 2.99 4.69
CA PHE A 103 21.87 2.95 3.37
C PHE A 103 23.24 2.24 3.43
N ASN A 104 23.20 0.92 3.55
CA ASN A 104 24.34 0.01 3.61
C ASN A 104 24.68 -0.62 2.25
N ASP A 105 25.57 -1.61 2.20
CA ASP A 105 25.96 -2.29 0.97
C ASP A 105 24.81 -3.10 0.35
N GLU A 106 23.95 -3.67 1.16
CA GLU A 106 22.75 -4.37 0.72
C GLU A 106 21.74 -3.40 0.05
N ALA A 107 21.57 -2.20 0.63
CA ALA A 107 20.76 -1.15 0.03
C ALA A 107 21.30 -0.72 -1.35
N ARG A 108 22.63 -0.60 -1.48
CA ARG A 108 23.28 -0.31 -2.77
C ARG A 108 23.05 -1.42 -3.78
N LEU A 109 23.24 -2.68 -3.35
CA LEU A 109 22.98 -3.86 -4.19
C LEU A 109 21.55 -3.87 -4.74
N ILE A 110 20.55 -3.60 -3.89
CA ILE A 110 19.14 -3.53 -4.33
C ILE A 110 18.95 -2.44 -5.39
N LEU A 111 19.46 -1.23 -5.16
CA LEU A 111 19.36 -0.16 -6.18
C LEU A 111 20.09 -0.53 -7.49
N ASP A 112 21.20 -1.24 -7.42
CA ASP A 112 21.92 -1.71 -8.60
C ASP A 112 21.16 -2.82 -9.34
N VAL A 113 20.45 -3.71 -8.63
CA VAL A 113 19.51 -4.67 -9.24
C VAL A 113 18.40 -3.92 -9.97
N LEU A 114 17.75 -2.94 -9.32
CA LEU A 114 16.68 -2.15 -9.95
C LEU A 114 17.16 -1.46 -11.23
N LYS A 115 18.36 -0.85 -11.20
CA LYS A 115 18.98 -0.22 -12.39
C LYS A 115 19.23 -1.24 -13.51
N ARG A 116 19.83 -2.39 -13.16
CA ARG A 116 20.24 -3.44 -14.12
C ARG A 116 19.03 -4.04 -14.83
N HIS A 117 17.90 -4.17 -14.12
CA HIS A 117 16.64 -4.67 -14.68
C HIS A 117 15.72 -3.55 -15.22
N HIS A 118 16.20 -2.29 -15.27
CA HIS A 118 15.43 -1.13 -15.73
C HIS A 118 14.10 -0.93 -14.99
N LEU A 119 14.07 -1.27 -13.71
CA LEU A 119 12.89 -1.12 -12.84
C LEU A 119 12.88 0.29 -12.25
N THR A 120 11.75 0.99 -12.43
CA THR A 120 11.54 2.35 -11.93
C THR A 120 10.26 2.43 -11.11
N GLY A 121 10.21 3.38 -10.17
CA GLY A 121 9.02 3.61 -9.36
C GLY A 121 8.74 2.51 -8.33
N VAL A 122 9.70 1.60 -8.07
CA VAL A 122 9.57 0.57 -7.04
C VAL A 122 9.62 1.22 -5.66
N GLN A 123 8.62 1.00 -4.84
CA GLN A 123 8.56 1.53 -3.48
C GLN A 123 9.60 0.80 -2.60
N LEU A 124 10.38 1.56 -1.84
CA LEU A 124 11.34 1.00 -0.88
C LEU A 124 10.70 1.04 0.51
N TRP A 125 10.23 -0.10 1.00
CA TRP A 125 9.55 -0.17 2.29
C TRP A 125 10.56 -0.29 3.42
N VAL A 126 10.66 0.76 4.23
CA VAL A 126 11.68 0.93 5.28
C VAL A 126 11.02 0.98 6.66
N MET A 127 11.43 0.08 7.53
CA MET A 127 11.05 0.15 8.95
C MET A 127 12.02 1.00 9.77
N GLY A 128 11.56 1.39 10.93
CA GLY A 128 12.38 1.96 12.00
C GLY A 128 12.00 1.34 13.34
N ALA A 129 12.63 1.77 14.38
CA ALA A 129 12.40 1.27 15.73
C ALA A 129 12.37 2.43 16.75
N GLY A 130 12.24 2.10 18.00
CA GLY A 130 12.41 3.01 19.12
C GLY A 130 11.24 3.05 20.08
N GLY A 131 11.55 3.27 21.35
CA GLY A 131 10.56 3.50 22.40
C GLY A 131 9.98 4.92 22.34
N ALA A 132 8.92 5.17 23.12
CA ALA A 132 8.29 6.47 23.22
C ALA A 132 9.30 7.57 23.60
N THR A 133 9.08 8.76 23.08
CA THR A 133 9.82 9.96 23.46
C THR A 133 9.34 10.49 24.81
N THR A 134 10.21 11.15 25.55
CA THR A 134 9.94 11.57 26.94
C THR A 134 9.45 13.01 27.05
N ASN A 135 9.77 13.84 26.05
CA ASN A 135 9.40 15.25 26.01
C ASN A 135 9.52 15.81 24.58
N ALA A 136 9.09 17.05 24.37
CA ALA A 136 9.09 17.69 23.06
C ALA A 136 10.50 17.86 22.45
N GLY A 137 11.54 18.05 23.27
CA GLY A 137 12.92 18.15 22.80
C GLY A 137 13.44 16.81 22.28
N ASP A 138 13.16 15.73 22.98
CA ASP A 138 13.45 14.36 22.58
C ASP A 138 12.69 14.00 21.29
N GLN A 139 11.40 14.34 21.19
CA GLN A 139 10.60 14.17 19.98
C GLN A 139 11.25 14.86 18.78
N LYS A 140 11.57 16.13 18.90
CA LYS A 140 12.20 16.90 17.82
C LYS A 140 13.56 16.31 17.39
N ALA A 141 14.37 15.90 18.34
CA ALA A 141 15.66 15.27 18.07
C ALA A 141 15.49 13.93 17.35
N ARG A 142 14.51 13.13 17.76
CA ARG A 142 14.20 11.85 17.15
C ARG A 142 13.71 12.03 15.71
N VAL A 143 12.77 12.93 15.48
CA VAL A 143 12.29 13.27 14.12
C VAL A 143 13.45 13.69 13.22
N ALA A 144 14.35 14.54 13.71
CA ALA A 144 15.52 14.98 12.95
C ALA A 144 16.46 13.82 12.61
N SER A 145 16.76 12.95 13.57
CA SER A 145 17.62 11.78 13.37
C SER A 145 17.03 10.80 12.35
N GLU A 146 15.72 10.51 12.44
CA GLU A 146 15.06 9.63 11.50
C GLU A 146 14.97 10.28 10.11
N ALA A 147 14.70 11.58 10.02
CA ALA A 147 14.73 12.28 8.74
C ALA A 147 16.12 12.19 8.09
N ASP A 148 17.22 12.38 8.86
CA ASP A 148 18.58 12.23 8.34
C ASP A 148 18.86 10.81 7.83
N ARG A 149 18.34 9.79 8.52
CA ARG A 149 18.44 8.38 8.12
C ARG A 149 17.68 8.12 6.81
N ILE A 150 16.43 8.55 6.73
CA ILE A 150 15.57 8.35 5.55
C ILE A 150 16.10 9.16 4.35
N GLU A 151 16.60 10.36 4.56
CA GLU A 151 17.21 11.19 3.51
C GLU A 151 18.38 10.48 2.81
N ARG A 152 19.23 9.76 3.58
CA ARG A 152 20.34 8.97 3.02
C ARG A 152 19.87 7.84 2.10
N ILE A 153 18.63 7.34 2.27
CA ILE A 153 18.01 6.35 1.39
C ILE A 153 17.29 7.03 0.21
N ALA A 154 16.52 8.08 0.49
CA ALA A 154 15.63 8.72 -0.46
C ALA A 154 16.39 9.40 -1.61
N ARG A 155 17.51 10.08 -1.33
CA ARG A 155 18.28 10.77 -2.37
C ARG A 155 18.90 9.82 -3.40
N PRO A 156 19.56 8.68 -3.03
CA PRO A 156 20.02 7.70 -4.02
C PRO A 156 18.91 6.99 -4.79
N ALA A 157 17.70 6.87 -4.23
CA ALA A 157 16.55 6.25 -4.87
C ALA A 157 15.85 7.18 -5.90
N LEU A 158 16.02 8.49 -5.77
CA LEU A 158 15.34 9.49 -6.59
C LEU A 158 15.59 9.32 -8.12
N PRO A 159 16.82 9.03 -8.62
CA PRO A 159 17.05 8.82 -10.05
C PRO A 159 16.29 7.64 -10.64
N LEU A 160 15.86 6.69 -9.82
CA LEU A 160 15.02 5.55 -10.21
C LEU A 160 13.51 5.88 -10.12
N GLY A 161 13.15 7.09 -9.70
CA GLY A 161 11.77 7.44 -9.40
C GLY A 161 11.18 6.62 -8.25
N SER A 162 12.02 5.95 -7.45
CA SER A 162 11.62 5.05 -6.37
C SER A 162 11.30 5.85 -5.11
N PRO A 163 10.05 5.83 -4.63
CA PRO A 163 9.71 6.44 -3.35
C PRO A 163 10.14 5.55 -2.19
N VAL A 164 10.54 6.19 -1.08
CA VAL A 164 10.74 5.52 0.21
C VAL A 164 9.41 5.53 0.97
N ALA A 165 8.93 4.37 1.36
CA ALA A 165 7.71 4.21 2.13
C ALA A 165 8.04 3.86 3.58
N LEU A 166 7.65 4.73 4.51
CA LEU A 166 7.80 4.49 5.93
C LEU A 166 6.79 3.43 6.38
N TYR A 167 7.30 2.31 6.90
CA TYR A 167 6.50 1.15 7.26
C TYR A 167 6.14 1.19 8.75
N ASN A 168 4.86 1.05 9.10
CA ASN A 168 4.38 1.14 10.49
C ASN A 168 4.65 -0.12 11.33
N HIS A 169 5.91 -0.53 11.45
CA HIS A 169 6.31 -1.76 12.16
C HIS A 169 6.30 -1.63 13.70
N GLY A 170 5.38 -0.86 14.26
CA GLY A 170 5.27 -0.65 15.70
C GLY A 170 6.33 0.29 16.28
N GLY A 171 6.25 0.51 17.61
CA GLY A 171 7.10 1.45 18.33
C GLY A 171 6.92 2.89 17.86
N TRP A 172 7.82 3.77 18.26
CA TRP A 172 7.73 5.20 17.95
C TRP A 172 7.70 5.47 16.44
N PHE A 173 8.52 4.77 15.66
CA PHE A 173 8.59 4.96 14.20
C PHE A 173 7.31 4.49 13.49
N GLY A 174 6.61 3.50 14.04
CA GLY A 174 5.37 2.94 13.48
C GLY A 174 4.14 3.81 13.70
N GLU A 175 4.23 4.87 14.54
CA GLU A 175 3.12 5.79 14.73
C GLU A 175 2.98 6.74 13.53
N PRO A 176 1.80 6.79 12.87
CA PRO A 176 1.60 7.62 11.69
C PRO A 176 1.90 9.10 11.92
N GLU A 177 1.62 9.62 13.11
CA GLU A 177 1.93 10.99 13.46
C GLU A 177 3.42 11.30 13.39
N ASN A 178 4.27 10.39 13.88
CA ASN A 178 5.72 10.54 13.83
C ASN A 178 6.23 10.44 12.38
N GLN A 179 5.66 9.53 11.59
CA GLN A 179 5.99 9.41 10.17
C GLN A 179 5.64 10.70 9.39
N LEU A 180 4.51 11.31 9.69
CA LEU A 180 4.11 12.58 9.09
C LEU A 180 5.05 13.73 9.47
N GLU A 181 5.52 13.79 10.73
CA GLU A 181 6.53 14.78 11.15
C GLU A 181 7.87 14.58 10.42
N ILE A 182 8.31 13.33 10.23
CA ILE A 182 9.51 12.99 9.44
C ILE A 182 9.34 13.45 7.99
N ILE A 183 8.20 13.15 7.35
CA ILE A 183 7.91 13.54 5.97
C ILE A 183 7.90 15.08 5.84
N ALA A 184 7.24 15.78 6.74
CA ALA A 184 7.20 17.24 6.72
C ALA A 184 8.60 17.86 6.81
N LEU A 185 9.46 17.34 7.68
CA LEU A 185 10.85 17.79 7.79
C LEU A 185 11.65 17.49 6.51
N LEU A 186 11.48 16.31 5.92
CA LEU A 186 12.14 15.94 4.65
C LEU A 186 11.70 16.84 3.50
N GLN A 187 10.40 17.13 3.39
CA GLN A 187 9.86 18.06 2.40
C GLN A 187 10.46 19.46 2.54
N SER A 188 10.64 19.94 3.77
CA SER A 188 11.30 21.25 4.02
C SER A 188 12.77 21.28 3.56
N ARG A 189 13.40 20.12 3.40
CA ARG A 189 14.77 19.92 2.88
C ARG A 189 14.79 19.61 1.36
N GLY A 190 13.63 19.66 0.68
CA GLY A 190 13.50 19.36 -0.74
C GLY A 190 13.51 17.86 -1.06
N VAL A 191 13.31 16.97 -0.09
CA VAL A 191 13.17 15.52 -0.28
C VAL A 191 11.68 15.18 -0.35
N THR A 192 11.17 14.91 -1.55
CA THR A 192 9.72 14.76 -1.80
C THR A 192 9.28 13.35 -2.16
N ASN A 193 10.25 12.42 -2.36
CA ASN A 193 9.98 11.02 -2.69
C ASN A 193 9.86 10.14 -1.44
N VAL A 194 9.17 10.60 -0.41
CA VAL A 194 8.92 9.84 0.82
C VAL A 194 7.44 9.83 1.13
N GLY A 195 6.91 8.67 1.47
CA GLY A 195 5.51 8.46 1.84
C GLY A 195 5.35 7.39 2.91
N ILE A 196 4.15 6.87 3.05
CA ILE A 196 3.78 5.88 4.08
C ILE A 196 3.24 4.62 3.41
N VAL A 197 3.62 3.46 3.89
CA VAL A 197 2.88 2.21 3.68
C VAL A 197 2.28 1.79 5.02
N TYR A 198 0.96 1.64 5.06
CA TYR A 198 0.25 1.29 6.28
C TYR A 198 -0.19 -0.16 6.26
N ASN A 199 0.22 -0.91 7.27
CA ASN A 199 -0.07 -2.32 7.41
C ASN A 199 -0.99 -2.54 8.62
N LEU A 200 -2.21 -3.03 8.39
CA LEU A 200 -3.24 -3.14 9.44
C LEU A 200 -2.80 -4.03 10.60
N HIS A 201 -2.04 -5.12 10.36
CA HIS A 201 -1.64 -6.01 11.44
C HIS A 201 -0.69 -5.38 12.46
N HIS A 202 -0.06 -4.26 12.13
CA HIS A 202 0.70 -3.44 13.09
C HIS A 202 -0.14 -2.31 13.71
N GLY A 203 -1.36 -2.12 13.23
CA GLY A 203 -2.28 -1.07 13.63
C GLY A 203 -3.35 -1.48 14.63
N HIS A 204 -3.23 -2.63 15.34
CA HIS A 204 -4.27 -3.11 16.27
C HIS A 204 -4.67 -2.08 17.34
N ASP A 205 -3.70 -1.35 17.87
CA ASP A 205 -3.96 -0.28 18.85
C ASP A 205 -4.54 0.99 18.23
N GLN A 206 -4.51 1.10 16.90
CA GLN A 206 -4.89 2.28 16.13
C GLN A 206 -6.26 2.14 15.45
N VAL A 207 -6.87 0.95 15.43
CA VAL A 207 -8.13 0.69 14.68
C VAL A 207 -9.26 1.65 15.04
N LYS A 208 -9.37 2.06 16.30
CA LYS A 208 -10.40 3.03 16.74
C LYS A 208 -10.21 4.44 16.18
N ARG A 209 -8.97 4.78 15.81
CA ARG A 209 -8.57 6.07 15.23
C ARG A 209 -8.31 5.97 13.74
N PHE A 210 -8.50 4.78 13.15
CA PHE A 210 -8.08 4.52 11.78
C PHE A 210 -8.67 5.51 10.75
N PRO A 211 -9.97 5.89 10.78
CA PRO A 211 -10.51 6.87 9.85
C PRO A 211 -9.80 8.23 9.93
N GLU A 212 -9.48 8.70 11.15
CA GLU A 212 -8.74 9.96 11.37
C GLU A 212 -7.30 9.84 10.86
N LEU A 213 -6.62 8.76 11.23
CA LEU A 213 -5.24 8.49 10.78
C LEU A 213 -5.17 8.38 9.26
N LEU A 214 -6.13 7.68 8.64
CA LEU A 214 -6.20 7.53 7.19
C LEU A 214 -6.39 8.87 6.49
N ALA A 215 -7.25 9.75 7.00
CA ALA A 215 -7.43 11.09 6.45
C ALA A 215 -6.12 11.90 6.50
N ARG A 216 -5.34 11.79 7.58
CA ARG A 216 -4.06 12.48 7.74
C ARG A 216 -2.95 11.88 6.87
N MET A 217 -2.88 10.53 6.79
CA MET A 217 -1.88 9.83 5.98
C MET A 217 -2.13 9.94 4.48
N LYS A 218 -3.39 10.03 4.06
CA LYS A 218 -3.82 9.93 2.65
C LYS A 218 -2.97 10.73 1.66
N PRO A 219 -2.55 12.00 1.93
CA PRO A 219 -1.71 12.76 0.99
C PRO A 219 -0.32 12.15 0.75
N HIS A 220 0.14 11.26 1.64
CA HIS A 220 1.45 10.63 1.62
C HIS A 220 1.39 9.11 1.51
N LEU A 221 0.18 8.54 1.42
CA LEU A 221 -0.03 7.10 1.48
C LEU A 221 0.31 6.45 0.13
N LEU A 222 1.21 5.48 0.14
CA LEU A 222 1.71 4.77 -1.04
C LEU A 222 1.09 3.38 -1.20
N ALA A 223 0.75 2.70 -0.10
CA ALA A 223 0.05 1.42 -0.09
C ALA A 223 -0.64 1.17 1.26
N ILE A 224 -1.68 0.35 1.26
CA ILE A 224 -2.30 -0.22 2.48
C ILE A 224 -2.24 -1.74 2.37
N ASN A 225 -1.73 -2.41 3.43
CA ASN A 225 -1.71 -3.86 3.50
C ASN A 225 -2.81 -4.36 4.45
N LEU A 226 -3.62 -5.27 3.95
CA LEU A 226 -4.78 -5.83 4.63
C LEU A 226 -4.52 -7.23 5.17
N ASN A 227 -5.13 -7.54 6.29
CA ASN A 227 -5.36 -8.87 6.85
C ASN A 227 -6.68 -8.83 7.63
N GLY A 228 -7.21 -9.98 8.00
CA GLY A 228 -8.36 -10.05 8.90
C GLY A 228 -8.01 -9.50 10.28
N MET A 229 -8.84 -8.57 10.76
CA MET A 229 -8.65 -7.82 12.00
C MET A 229 -9.81 -8.06 12.98
N THR A 230 -9.47 -8.29 14.25
CA THR A 230 -10.47 -8.40 15.33
C THR A 230 -10.05 -7.53 16.52
N PRO A 231 -10.98 -7.03 17.34
CA PRO A 231 -10.66 -6.21 18.50
C PRO A 231 -9.68 -6.92 19.44
N GLY A 232 -8.53 -6.30 19.73
CA GLY A 232 -7.50 -6.85 20.60
C GLY A 232 -6.89 -8.17 20.09
N GLY A 233 -6.89 -8.39 18.77
CA GLY A 233 -6.34 -9.58 18.14
C GLY A 233 -4.86 -9.81 18.46
N ASP A 234 -4.09 -8.74 18.58
CA ASP A 234 -2.69 -8.74 19.03
C ASP A 234 -2.49 -9.34 20.43
N LYS A 235 -3.49 -9.20 21.32
CA LYS A 235 -3.46 -9.70 22.71
C LYS A 235 -4.06 -11.11 22.87
N THR A 236 -4.81 -11.56 21.86
CA THR A 236 -5.55 -12.83 21.92
C THR A 236 -5.01 -13.90 20.95
N GLY A 237 -3.84 -13.70 20.39
CA GLY A 237 -3.21 -14.64 19.43
C GLY A 237 -3.85 -14.61 18.03
N LYS A 238 -4.66 -13.59 17.73
CA LYS A 238 -5.32 -13.37 16.44
C LYS A 238 -4.73 -12.16 15.71
N LEU A 239 -3.40 -12.06 15.71
CA LEU A 239 -2.68 -10.92 15.14
C LEU A 239 -2.92 -10.79 13.64
N ILE A 240 -2.98 -11.91 12.91
CA ILE A 240 -3.20 -11.96 11.48
C ILE A 240 -4.22 -13.07 11.19
N LEU A 241 -5.42 -12.67 10.81
CA LEU A 241 -6.45 -13.59 10.33
C LEU A 241 -6.55 -13.50 8.80
N PRO A 242 -7.10 -14.52 8.12
CA PRO A 242 -7.55 -14.36 6.75
C PRO A 242 -8.58 -13.22 6.64
N LEU A 243 -8.56 -12.50 5.52
CA LEU A 243 -9.60 -11.52 5.22
C LEU A 243 -10.98 -12.20 5.20
N GLY A 244 -11.97 -11.50 5.76
CA GLY A 244 -13.33 -11.99 5.94
C GLY A 244 -13.55 -12.80 7.23
N GLN A 245 -12.50 -13.12 7.97
CA GLN A 245 -12.58 -13.79 9.28
C GLN A 245 -12.40 -12.83 10.47
N GLY A 246 -12.01 -11.59 10.22
CA GLY A 246 -11.90 -10.56 11.23
C GLY A 246 -13.23 -9.81 11.43
N GLU A 247 -13.59 -9.56 12.69
CA GLU A 247 -14.81 -8.84 13.04
C GLU A 247 -14.84 -7.38 12.54
N LEU A 248 -13.65 -6.79 12.31
CA LEU A 248 -13.48 -5.40 11.89
C LEU A 248 -13.30 -5.24 10.37
N ASP A 249 -13.17 -6.33 9.63
CA ASP A 249 -12.75 -6.30 8.21
C ASP A 249 -13.68 -5.43 7.35
N LEU A 250 -14.99 -5.63 7.48
CA LEU A 250 -15.97 -4.89 6.69
C LEU A 250 -15.96 -3.38 7.01
N GLU A 251 -15.79 -3.02 8.28
CA GLU A 251 -15.70 -1.62 8.72
C GLU A 251 -14.44 -0.96 8.16
N LEU A 252 -13.28 -1.60 8.31
CA LEU A 252 -12.01 -1.10 7.81
C LEU A 252 -12.02 -0.91 6.29
N LEU A 253 -12.58 -1.86 5.53
CA LEU A 253 -12.72 -1.72 4.08
C LEU A 253 -13.66 -0.56 3.72
N ARG A 254 -14.75 -0.37 4.50
CA ARG A 254 -15.67 0.76 4.32
C ARG A 254 -14.96 2.10 4.53
N ASP A 255 -14.13 2.21 5.57
CA ASP A 255 -13.36 3.40 5.87
C ASP A 255 -12.35 3.72 4.76
N ILE A 256 -11.62 2.69 4.27
CA ILE A 256 -10.68 2.86 3.16
C ILE A 256 -11.42 3.35 1.91
N ARG A 257 -12.55 2.75 1.55
CA ARG A 257 -13.37 3.19 0.41
C ARG A 257 -13.89 4.61 0.60
N ALA A 258 -14.45 4.91 1.76
CA ALA A 258 -15.02 6.22 2.08
C ALA A 258 -13.96 7.34 2.08
N SER A 259 -12.71 7.01 2.39
CA SER A 259 -11.60 7.97 2.33
C SER A 259 -11.35 8.52 0.91
N GLY A 260 -11.81 7.83 -0.13
CA GLY A 260 -11.51 8.15 -1.52
C GLY A 260 -10.03 7.93 -1.88
N TRP A 261 -9.31 7.08 -1.16
CA TRP A 261 -7.97 6.66 -1.53
C TRP A 261 -8.04 5.54 -2.60
N HIS A 262 -7.12 5.57 -3.58
CA HIS A 262 -7.17 4.68 -4.76
C HIS A 262 -5.83 3.98 -5.06
N GLY A 263 -4.91 3.95 -4.10
CA GLY A 263 -3.61 3.31 -4.28
C GLY A 263 -3.64 1.77 -4.14
N PRO A 264 -2.48 1.12 -4.21
CA PRO A 264 -2.34 -0.33 -4.15
C PRO A 264 -2.79 -0.94 -2.82
N ILE A 265 -3.49 -2.07 -2.88
CA ILE A 265 -3.94 -2.85 -1.73
C ILE A 265 -3.12 -4.12 -1.62
N GLY A 266 -2.31 -4.24 -0.56
CA GLY A 266 -1.55 -5.45 -0.27
C GLY A 266 -2.38 -6.49 0.49
N LEU A 267 -2.24 -7.76 0.12
CA LEU A 267 -2.78 -8.90 0.87
C LEU A 267 -1.65 -9.56 1.64
N LEU A 268 -1.72 -9.47 2.97
CA LEU A 268 -0.68 -9.95 3.88
C LEU A 268 -0.77 -11.47 4.06
N ASN A 269 0.39 -12.13 3.97
CA ASN A 269 0.51 -13.60 4.09
C ASN A 269 1.54 -14.04 5.16
N HIS A 270 1.76 -13.26 6.18
CA HIS A 270 2.76 -13.50 7.22
C HIS A 270 2.31 -14.56 8.24
N THR A 271 2.22 -15.84 7.85
CA THR A 271 1.65 -16.92 8.69
C THR A 271 2.35 -18.27 8.60
N ASP A 272 3.50 -18.39 7.95
CA ASP A 272 4.26 -19.65 7.79
C ASP A 272 3.45 -20.85 7.24
N GLU A 273 2.38 -20.56 6.47
CA GLU A 273 1.54 -21.52 5.78
C GLU A 273 1.90 -21.61 4.30
N ASP A 274 1.23 -22.49 3.54
CA ASP A 274 1.33 -22.47 2.09
C ASP A 274 0.81 -21.11 1.56
N ALA A 275 1.71 -20.31 0.98
CA ALA A 275 1.42 -18.98 0.51
C ALA A 275 0.27 -18.96 -0.51
N GLU A 276 0.16 -19.94 -1.38
CA GLU A 276 -0.92 -20.06 -2.35
C GLU A 276 -2.29 -20.24 -1.67
N SER A 277 -2.35 -21.14 -0.71
CA SER A 277 -3.59 -21.42 0.02
C SER A 277 -4.07 -20.19 0.78
N ARG A 278 -3.16 -19.50 1.46
CA ARG A 278 -3.46 -18.28 2.22
C ARG A 278 -3.86 -17.11 1.32
N LEU A 279 -3.16 -16.88 0.21
CA LEU A 279 -3.56 -15.83 -0.75
C LEU A 279 -4.94 -16.12 -1.34
N ARG A 280 -5.23 -17.38 -1.69
CA ARG A 280 -6.54 -17.79 -2.20
C ARG A 280 -7.65 -17.57 -1.16
N GLU A 281 -7.39 -17.83 0.10
CA GLU A 281 -8.30 -17.56 1.21
C GLU A 281 -8.56 -16.06 1.35
N ASN A 282 -7.51 -15.24 1.36
CA ASN A 282 -7.63 -13.78 1.41
C ASN A 282 -8.41 -13.22 0.21
N LEU A 283 -8.19 -13.73 -1.00
CA LEU A 283 -8.93 -13.30 -2.19
C LEU A 283 -10.43 -13.59 -2.06
N ARG A 284 -10.80 -14.80 -1.59
CA ARG A 284 -12.20 -15.17 -1.34
C ARG A 284 -12.85 -14.29 -0.26
N GLY A 285 -12.13 -14.07 0.83
CA GLY A 285 -12.62 -13.20 1.91
C GLY A 285 -12.82 -11.76 1.45
N LEU A 286 -11.87 -11.23 0.68
CA LEU A 286 -11.99 -9.89 0.10
C LEU A 286 -13.18 -9.78 -0.86
N GLU A 287 -13.39 -10.77 -1.73
CA GLU A 287 -14.54 -10.81 -2.64
C GLU A 287 -15.88 -10.76 -1.87
N GLN A 288 -16.01 -11.56 -0.81
CA GLN A 288 -17.20 -11.57 0.04
C GLN A 288 -17.42 -10.22 0.74
N LEU A 289 -16.35 -9.59 1.25
CA LEU A 289 -16.42 -8.28 1.89
C LEU A 289 -16.82 -7.19 0.88
N VAL A 290 -16.30 -7.20 -0.33
CA VAL A 290 -16.67 -6.25 -1.39
C VAL A 290 -18.14 -6.41 -1.76
N GLN A 291 -18.64 -7.64 -1.90
CA GLN A 291 -20.06 -7.89 -2.13
C GLN A 291 -20.96 -7.32 -1.02
N GLN A 292 -20.52 -7.41 0.24
CA GLN A 292 -21.25 -6.82 1.38
C GLN A 292 -21.16 -5.28 1.39
N LEU A 293 -20.06 -4.71 0.92
CA LEU A 293 -19.93 -3.26 0.77
C LEU A 293 -20.89 -2.70 -0.28
N ASP A 294 -21.09 -3.43 -1.37
CA ASP A 294 -21.91 -3.01 -2.50
C ASP A 294 -23.41 -3.28 -2.27
N ASN A 295 -23.73 -4.29 -1.44
CA ASN A 295 -25.07 -4.68 -1.08
C ASN A 295 -25.24 -4.66 0.46
N PRO A 296 -25.22 -3.49 1.10
CA PRO A 296 -25.38 -3.42 2.54
C PRO A 296 -26.76 -3.99 2.94
N ALA A 297 -26.78 -4.92 3.92
CA ALA A 297 -28.03 -5.42 4.47
C ALA A 297 -28.93 -4.25 4.91
N PRO A 298 -30.26 -4.32 4.73
CA PRO A 298 -31.16 -3.25 5.14
C PRO A 298 -30.99 -3.00 6.64
N ALA A 299 -30.96 -1.73 7.04
CA ALA A 299 -30.70 -1.28 8.42
C ALA A 299 -31.61 -1.89 9.49
N SER A 300 -32.70 -2.55 9.10
CA SER A 300 -33.67 -3.23 9.97
C SER A 300 -33.19 -4.59 10.53
N GLU A 301 -32.10 -5.17 10.01
CA GLU A 301 -31.56 -6.47 10.48
C GLU A 301 -30.38 -6.35 11.46
N ILE A 302 -29.92 -5.14 11.75
CA ILE A 302 -28.87 -4.91 12.75
C ILE A 302 -29.49 -5.05 14.12
N LYS A 303 -29.47 -6.25 14.71
CA LYS A 303 -29.80 -6.44 16.11
C LYS A 303 -28.79 -5.66 16.96
N PRO A 304 -29.26 -4.75 17.87
CA PRO A 304 -28.35 -4.10 18.80
C PRO A 304 -27.65 -5.16 19.63
N LEU A 305 -26.34 -5.08 19.77
CA LEU A 305 -25.56 -5.88 20.70
C LEU A 305 -26.17 -5.70 22.11
N PRO A 306 -26.40 -6.79 22.89
CA PRO A 306 -26.93 -6.68 24.23
C PRO A 306 -25.98 -5.82 25.07
N SER A 307 -26.54 -4.74 25.63
CA SER A 307 -25.86 -3.91 26.63
C SER A 307 -25.52 -4.78 27.84
N ARG A 308 -24.23 -4.91 28.17
CA ARG A 308 -23.73 -5.36 29.46
C ARG A 308 -22.93 -4.27 30.12
#